data_96a18251f1e21203afb34b864cc7540c
#
_entry.id   96a18251f1e21203afb34b864cc7540c
#
_cell.length_a   1.000
_cell.length_b   1.000
_cell.length_c   1.000
_cell.angle_alpha   90.00
_cell.angle_beta   90.00
_cell.angle_gamma   90.00
#
_symmetry.space_group_name_H-M   'P 1'
#
loop_
_entity.id
_entity.type
_entity.pdbx_description
1 polymer ?
#
loop_
_entity_poly.entity_id
_entity_poly.type
_entity_poly.pdbx_seq_one_letter_code
_entity_poly.pdbx_strand_id
1 'polypeptide(L)'
;MPELENRFELAMYEIYRRAKEECGYDAKRFLIMLKSKGGVATAKELLHNDKSYEGLIHLIMCNCKHLTVEAHVLLPEYSELFTEEEKRIAKSRIQ
;
A
#
# COMPACT_ATOMS: atom_id res chain seq x y z
N MET A 1 2.92 17.23 -5.75
CA MET A 1 3.15 18.08 -4.55
C MET A 1 3.81 17.28 -3.45
N PRO A 2 4.91 17.78 -2.89
CA PRO A 2 5.58 17.06 -1.82
C PRO A 2 4.69 16.79 -0.62
N GLU A 3 3.76 17.70 -0.33
CA GLU A 3 2.84 17.55 0.79
C GLU A 3 1.94 16.33 0.64
N LEU A 4 1.35 16.13 -0.54
CA LEU A 4 0.48 14.99 -0.79
C LEU A 4 1.27 13.69 -0.74
N GLU A 5 2.48 13.70 -1.31
CA GLU A 5 3.36 12.53 -1.25
C GLU A 5 3.74 12.19 0.18
N ASN A 6 4.02 13.21 1.01
CA ASN A 6 4.35 13.00 2.42
C ASN A 6 3.17 12.43 3.19
N ARG A 7 1.95 12.90 2.90
CA ARG A 7 0.75 12.36 3.53
C ARG A 7 0.53 10.91 3.18
N PHE A 8 0.74 10.56 1.91
CA PHE A 8 0.64 9.16 1.49
C PHE A 8 1.70 8.30 2.18
N GLU A 9 2.92 8.82 2.27
CA GLU A 9 4.00 8.09 2.93
C GLU A 9 3.68 7.82 4.41
N LEU A 10 3.16 8.82 5.11
CA LEU A 10 2.75 8.64 6.51
C LEU A 10 1.64 7.58 6.61
N ALA A 11 0.71 7.59 5.65
CA ALA A 11 -0.35 6.58 5.61
C ALA A 11 0.24 5.18 5.43
N MET A 12 1.31 5.05 4.63
CA MET A 12 1.97 3.75 4.43
C MET A 12 2.63 3.25 5.71
N TYR A 13 3.29 4.13 6.45
CA TYR A 13 3.84 3.75 7.76
C TYR A 13 2.74 3.36 8.73
N GLU A 14 1.61 4.05 8.67
CA GLU A 14 0.47 3.76 9.53
C GLU A 14 -0.13 2.38 9.23
N ILE A 15 -0.27 2.03 7.94
CA ILE A 15 -0.80 0.68 7.63
C ILE A 15 0.20 -0.40 8.03
N TYR A 16 1.50 -0.14 7.95
CA TYR A 16 2.49 -1.09 8.44
C TYR A 16 2.26 -1.35 9.94
N ARG A 17 2.15 -0.27 10.72
CA ARG A 17 1.96 -0.37 12.16
C ARG A 17 0.67 -1.08 12.50
N ARG A 18 -0.43 -0.70 11.85
CA ARG A 18 -1.74 -1.28 12.14
C ARG A 18 -1.83 -2.75 11.72
N ALA A 19 -1.23 -3.10 10.59
CA ALA A 19 -1.21 -4.50 10.14
C ALA A 19 -0.51 -5.38 11.18
N LYS A 20 0.56 -4.87 11.76
CA LYS A 20 1.29 -5.60 12.78
C LYS A 20 0.45 -5.75 14.05
N GLU A 21 -0.21 -4.67 14.48
CA GLU A 21 -1.02 -4.68 15.70
C GLU A 21 -2.33 -5.45 15.55
N GLU A 22 -3.05 -5.22 14.45
CA GLU A 22 -4.40 -5.76 14.28
C GLU A 22 -4.42 -7.15 13.65
N CYS A 23 -3.42 -7.46 12.85
CA CYS A 23 -3.39 -8.69 12.06
C CYS A 23 -2.20 -9.58 12.39
N GLY A 24 -1.29 -9.12 13.23
CA GLY A 24 -0.08 -9.84 13.56
C GLY A 24 0.87 -9.97 12.38
N TYR A 25 0.70 -9.15 11.36
CA TYR A 25 1.51 -9.22 10.16
C TYR A 25 2.60 -8.16 10.16
N ASP A 26 3.84 -8.59 10.33
CA ASP A 26 5.00 -7.69 10.33
C ASP A 26 5.60 -7.66 8.92
N ALA A 27 5.20 -6.67 8.12
CA ALA A 27 5.64 -6.52 6.75
C ALA A 27 7.03 -5.88 6.67
N LYS A 28 8.04 -6.59 7.12
CA LYS A 28 9.41 -6.06 7.22
C LYS A 28 9.98 -5.58 5.89
N ARG A 29 9.73 -6.30 4.82
CA ARG A 29 10.23 -5.91 3.49
C ARG A 29 9.59 -4.61 3.04
N PHE A 30 8.29 -4.45 3.32
CA PHE A 30 7.58 -3.23 3.02
C PHE A 30 8.18 -2.05 3.76
N LEU A 31 8.47 -2.23 5.05
CA LEU A 31 9.08 -1.17 5.87
C LEU A 31 10.46 -0.78 5.32
N ILE A 32 11.25 -1.76 4.91
CA ILE A 32 12.57 -1.49 4.33
C ILE A 32 12.42 -0.68 3.05
N MET A 33 11.46 -1.03 2.20
CA MET A 33 11.20 -0.29 0.96
C MET A 33 10.77 1.15 1.25
N LEU A 34 9.89 1.34 2.26
CA LEU A 34 9.46 2.68 2.64
C LEU A 34 10.64 3.55 3.06
N LYS A 35 11.54 3.00 3.85
CA LYS A 35 12.71 3.75 4.31
C LYS A 35 13.70 4.03 3.19
N SER A 36 13.76 3.14 2.20
CA SER A 36 14.72 3.24 1.10
C SER A 36 14.24 4.18 0.01
N LYS A 37 12.98 4.14 -0.38
CA LYS A 37 12.50 4.86 -1.57
C LYS A 37 11.23 5.68 -1.35
N GLY A 38 10.68 5.66 -0.14
CA GLY A 38 9.48 6.44 0.18
C GLY A 38 8.19 5.75 -0.18
N GLY A 39 7.08 6.34 0.24
CA GLY A 39 5.76 5.72 0.14
C GLY A 39 5.24 5.55 -1.28
N VAL A 40 5.31 6.61 -2.09
CA VAL A 40 4.78 6.56 -3.46
C VAL A 40 5.56 5.57 -4.32
N ALA A 41 6.88 5.66 -4.28
CA ALA A 41 7.72 4.74 -5.07
C ALA A 41 7.52 3.29 -4.65
N THR A 42 7.39 3.04 -3.34
CA THR A 42 7.12 1.71 -2.83
C THR A 42 5.79 1.17 -3.35
N ALA A 43 4.73 1.99 -3.29
CA ALA A 43 3.41 1.58 -3.77
C ALA A 43 3.44 1.26 -5.26
N LYS A 44 4.08 2.11 -6.05
CA LYS A 44 4.19 1.88 -7.51
C LYS A 44 4.94 0.59 -7.82
N GLU A 45 6.04 0.33 -7.11
CA GLU A 45 6.79 -0.90 -7.34
C GLU A 45 5.95 -2.14 -7.01
N LEU A 46 5.22 -2.10 -5.91
CA LEU A 46 4.35 -3.22 -5.54
C LEU A 46 3.24 -3.45 -6.55
N LEU A 47 2.65 -2.37 -7.08
CA LEU A 47 1.59 -2.50 -8.07
C LEU A 47 2.07 -3.11 -9.38
N HIS A 48 3.31 -2.80 -9.76
CA HIS A 48 3.89 -3.31 -11.00
C HIS A 48 4.62 -4.64 -10.85
N ASN A 49 4.61 -5.22 -9.65
CA ASN A 49 5.24 -6.51 -9.38
C ASN A 49 4.17 -7.59 -9.20
N ASP A 50 4.03 -8.45 -10.20
CA ASP A 50 3.02 -9.50 -10.20
C ASP A 50 3.17 -10.52 -9.07
N LYS A 51 4.34 -10.55 -8.43
CA LYS A 51 4.63 -11.54 -7.39
C LYS A 51 4.44 -11.01 -5.97
N SER A 52 3.96 -9.77 -5.83
CA SER A 52 3.83 -9.12 -4.53
C SER A 52 2.44 -9.29 -3.91
N TYR A 53 1.93 -10.51 -3.90
CA TYR A 53 0.59 -10.78 -3.39
C TYR A 53 0.53 -11.32 -1.97
N GLU A 54 1.65 -11.78 -1.43
CA GLU A 54 1.67 -12.48 -0.15
C GLU A 54 1.08 -11.64 0.99
N GLY A 55 1.54 -10.40 1.13
CA GLY A 55 1.03 -9.52 2.17
C GLY A 55 -0.42 -9.16 1.96
N LEU A 56 -0.82 -8.93 0.71
CA LEU A 56 -2.19 -8.62 0.37
C LEU A 56 -3.14 -9.77 0.77
N ILE A 57 -2.76 -10.98 0.42
CA ILE A 57 -3.56 -12.16 0.74
C ILE A 57 -3.70 -12.31 2.25
N HIS A 58 -2.61 -12.14 2.98
CA HIS A 58 -2.62 -12.23 4.43
C HIS A 58 -3.59 -11.24 5.06
N LEU A 59 -3.54 -9.99 4.61
CA LEU A 59 -4.41 -8.94 5.13
C LEU A 59 -5.88 -9.18 4.79
N ILE A 60 -6.15 -9.68 3.59
CA ILE A 60 -7.52 -10.01 3.20
C ILE A 60 -8.07 -11.15 4.08
N MET A 61 -7.25 -12.16 4.33
CA MET A 61 -7.66 -13.30 5.15
C MET A 61 -7.90 -12.90 6.61
N CYS A 62 -7.21 -11.88 7.08
CA CYS A 62 -7.42 -11.33 8.43
C CYS A 62 -8.56 -10.32 8.50
N ASN A 63 -9.27 -10.12 7.39
CA ASN A 63 -10.34 -9.13 7.29
C ASN A 63 -9.82 -7.70 7.48
N CYS A 64 -8.59 -7.45 7.03
CA CYS A 64 -7.93 -6.15 7.12
C CYS A 64 -7.66 -5.55 5.75
N LYS A 65 -8.59 -5.71 4.82
CA LYS A 65 -8.48 -5.22 3.46
C LYS A 65 -8.21 -3.72 3.41
N HIS A 66 -8.75 -2.98 4.36
CA HIS A 66 -8.57 -1.53 4.46
C HIS A 66 -7.12 -1.13 4.79
N LEU A 67 -6.28 -2.08 5.21
CA LEU A 67 -4.89 -1.82 5.54
C LEU A 67 -3.93 -2.18 4.40
N THR A 68 -4.45 -2.39 3.21
CA THR A 68 -3.62 -2.72 2.05
C THR A 68 -3.16 -1.47 1.32
N VAL A 69 -2.01 -1.57 0.64
CA VAL A 69 -1.53 -0.49 -0.23
C VAL A 69 -2.56 -0.22 -1.32
N GLU A 70 -3.13 -1.28 -1.89
CA GLU A 70 -4.11 -1.18 -2.95
C GLU A 70 -5.32 -0.34 -2.53
N ALA A 71 -5.83 -0.56 -1.34
CA ALA A 71 -6.97 0.22 -0.84
C ALA A 71 -6.64 1.71 -0.73
N HIS A 72 -5.42 2.03 -0.31
CA HIS A 72 -4.99 3.42 -0.17
C HIS A 72 -4.77 4.08 -1.52
N VAL A 73 -4.23 3.36 -2.50
CA VAL A 73 -4.04 3.88 -3.86
C VAL A 73 -5.37 4.31 -4.46
N LEU A 74 -6.45 3.65 -4.09
CA LEU A 74 -7.79 3.94 -4.63
C LEU A 74 -8.51 5.06 -3.90
N LEU A 75 -7.97 5.58 -2.81
CA LEU A 75 -8.61 6.71 -2.12
C LEU A 75 -8.57 7.96 -2.99
N PRO A 76 -9.69 8.68 -3.11
CA PRO A 76 -9.73 9.88 -3.96
C PRO A 76 -8.68 10.91 -3.63
N GLU A 77 -8.33 11.05 -2.36
CA GLU A 77 -7.36 12.04 -1.91
C GLU A 77 -5.95 11.79 -2.46
N TYR A 78 -5.64 10.57 -2.88
CA TYR A 78 -4.34 10.22 -3.44
C TYR A 78 -4.37 9.98 -4.94
N SER A 79 -5.50 10.28 -5.58
CA SER A 79 -5.70 9.99 -7.00
C SER A 79 -4.64 10.59 -7.92
N GLU A 80 -4.15 11.78 -7.59
CA GLU A 80 -3.14 12.47 -8.41
C GLU A 80 -1.77 11.81 -8.39
N LEU A 81 -1.52 10.97 -7.40
CA LEU A 81 -0.20 10.31 -7.27
C LEU A 81 -0.05 9.08 -8.15
N PHE A 82 -1.14 8.56 -8.69
CA PHE A 82 -1.12 7.29 -9.41
C PHE A 82 -1.79 7.40 -10.77
N THR A 83 -1.29 6.58 -11.73
CA THR A 83 -1.88 6.54 -13.06
C THR A 83 -3.18 5.74 -13.06
N GLU A 84 -3.95 5.89 -14.13
CA GLU A 84 -5.19 5.11 -14.28
C GLU A 84 -4.90 3.61 -14.34
N GLU A 85 -3.77 3.23 -14.96
CA GLU A 85 -3.36 1.84 -15.00
C GLU A 85 -3.05 1.30 -13.60
N GLU A 86 -2.33 2.09 -12.80
CA GLU A 86 -2.00 1.69 -11.43
C GLU A 86 -3.25 1.53 -10.57
N LYS A 87 -4.21 2.44 -10.73
CA LYS A 87 -5.48 2.35 -10.02
C LYS A 87 -6.27 1.13 -10.45
N ARG A 88 -6.25 0.80 -11.73
CA ARG A 88 -6.93 -0.40 -12.25
C ARG A 88 -6.32 -1.67 -11.67
N ILE A 89 -4.99 -1.74 -11.59
CA ILE A 89 -4.29 -2.87 -10.99
C ILE A 89 -4.71 -3.02 -9.54
N ALA A 90 -4.68 -1.92 -8.77
CA ALA A 90 -5.07 -1.95 -7.37
C ALA A 90 -6.50 -2.46 -7.19
N LYS A 91 -7.42 -1.95 -7.99
CA LYS A 91 -8.81 -2.34 -7.91
C LYS A 91 -9.00 -3.83 -8.20
N SER A 92 -8.30 -4.35 -9.22
CA SER A 92 -8.43 -5.75 -9.58
C SER A 92 -7.92 -6.68 -8.48
N ARG A 93 -6.93 -6.23 -7.71
CA ARG A 93 -6.34 -7.05 -6.65
C ARG A 93 -7.22 -7.17 -5.41
N ILE A 94 -8.06 -6.16 -5.14
CA ILE A 94 -8.87 -6.16 -3.92
C ILE A 94 -10.36 -6.37 -4.16
N GLN A 95 -10.75 -6.61 -5.40
CA GLN A 95 -12.13 -6.91 -5.71
C GLN A 95 -12.57 -8.28 -5.21
#